data_90589294bd53ae8570560d14cdc74b0c
#
_entry.id   90589294bd53ae8570560d14cdc74b0c
#
_cell.length_a   1.000
_cell.length_b   1.000
_cell.length_c   1.000
_cell.angle_alpha   90.00
_cell.angle_beta   90.00
_cell.angle_gamma   90.00
#
_symmetry.space_group_name_H-M   'P 1'
#
loop_
_entity.id
_entity.type
_entity.pdbx_description
1 polymer ?
#
loop_
_entity_poly.entity_id
_entity_poly.type
_entity_poly.pdbx_seq_one_letter_code
_entity_poly.pdbx_strand_id
1 'polypeptide(L)'
;MPKKPVRLPFVSVCTPTYNRRIFIDTMFECFRNQNYPKDLIEWIIVDDGTDKIQDLVNLSGIKQIRYYSLDKRIPIGAKRNYMHSLARGSIIVYMDDDDYYPPERISHAVEKLMSCPAALCAGSSEMYIYYNDLGKMYQFGPYGPNHATAGTFAFKKELLKHTRYDDDALFAEERAFLKEYTVPFVQLDPLKTILVFAHPFNTIDKHIFIEKPNDYVQESCKTVDSFIRSIYETKTKAFFLGNGFIPKIRNLQETVL
;
A
#
# COMPACT_ATOMS: atom_id res chain seq x y z
N MET A 1 -34.29 -20.53 -1.81
CA MET A 1 -33.19 -21.20 -2.53
C MET A 1 -31.91 -20.93 -1.79
N PRO A 2 -31.05 -21.92 -1.48
CA PRO A 2 -29.77 -21.65 -0.88
C PRO A 2 -28.94 -20.78 -1.84
N LYS A 3 -28.39 -19.66 -1.32
CA LYS A 3 -27.47 -18.80 -2.11
C LYS A 3 -26.26 -19.67 -2.48
N LYS A 4 -25.93 -19.71 -3.79
CA LYS A 4 -24.69 -20.36 -4.24
C LYS A 4 -23.52 -19.80 -3.44
N PRO A 5 -22.59 -20.63 -2.96
CA PRO A 5 -21.42 -20.14 -2.27
C PRO A 5 -20.68 -19.14 -3.16
N VAL A 6 -20.44 -17.94 -2.65
CA VAL A 6 -19.71 -16.89 -3.36
C VAL A 6 -18.26 -17.35 -3.50
N ARG A 7 -17.83 -17.63 -4.73
CA ARG A 7 -16.45 -18.00 -5.00
C ARG A 7 -15.56 -16.74 -4.87
N LEU A 8 -14.64 -16.77 -3.93
CA LEU A 8 -13.67 -15.69 -3.75
C LEU A 8 -12.73 -15.59 -4.97
N PRO A 9 -12.41 -14.37 -5.44
CA PRO A 9 -11.52 -14.15 -6.58
C PRO A 9 -10.05 -14.43 -6.21
N PHE A 10 -9.24 -14.78 -7.22
CA PHE A 10 -7.79 -14.79 -7.08
C PHE A 10 -7.28 -13.35 -7.13
N VAL A 11 -6.40 -12.98 -6.20
CA VAL A 11 -5.90 -11.62 -5.99
C VAL A 11 -4.40 -11.55 -6.26
N SER A 12 -3.98 -10.53 -6.99
CA SER A 12 -2.57 -10.15 -7.13
C SER A 12 -2.29 -8.95 -6.21
N VAL A 13 -1.49 -9.16 -5.17
CA VAL A 13 -0.91 -8.06 -4.40
C VAL A 13 0.30 -7.53 -5.15
N CYS A 14 0.42 -6.20 -5.27
CA CYS A 14 1.52 -5.55 -5.99
C CYS A 14 2.27 -4.60 -5.07
N THR A 15 3.58 -4.80 -4.95
CA THR A 15 4.49 -3.98 -4.13
C THR A 15 5.66 -3.51 -4.97
N PRO A 16 5.78 -2.20 -5.27
CA PRO A 16 7.01 -1.62 -5.78
C PRO A 16 7.99 -1.41 -4.63
N THR A 17 9.27 -1.70 -4.82
CA THR A 17 10.31 -1.41 -3.81
C THR A 17 11.56 -0.82 -4.45
N TYR A 18 12.25 0.06 -3.70
CA TYR A 18 13.51 0.68 -4.10
C TYR A 18 14.32 1.07 -2.87
N ASN A 19 15.38 0.32 -2.55
CA ASN A 19 16.27 0.59 -1.41
C ASN A 19 15.50 0.71 -0.07
N ARG A 20 14.59 -0.22 0.21
CA ARG A 20 13.68 -0.23 1.36
C ARG A 20 13.92 -1.40 2.34
N ARG A 21 15.12 -1.96 2.32
CA ARG A 21 15.49 -3.15 3.12
C ARG A 21 15.03 -3.09 4.58
N ILE A 22 15.10 -1.93 5.22
CA ILE A 22 14.72 -1.75 6.64
C ILE A 22 13.24 -1.99 6.92
N PHE A 23 12.36 -1.86 5.92
CA PHE A 23 10.91 -2.01 6.04
C PHE A 23 10.43 -3.44 5.73
N ILE A 24 11.28 -4.24 5.07
CA ILE A 24 10.84 -5.49 4.44
C ILE A 24 10.31 -6.52 5.43
N ASP A 25 10.93 -6.67 6.59
CA ASP A 25 10.45 -7.58 7.64
C ASP A 25 9.02 -7.21 8.07
N THR A 26 8.76 -5.90 8.23
CA THR A 26 7.45 -5.38 8.62
C THR A 26 6.42 -5.56 7.50
N MET A 27 6.82 -5.32 6.25
CA MET A 27 6.00 -5.60 5.06
C MET A 27 5.61 -7.08 4.99
N PHE A 28 6.54 -7.99 5.27
CA PHE A 28 6.26 -9.43 5.33
C PHE A 28 5.25 -9.77 6.43
N GLU A 29 5.36 -9.16 7.61
CA GLU A 29 4.39 -9.35 8.70
C GLU A 29 3.00 -8.83 8.31
N CYS A 30 2.89 -7.65 7.70
CA CYS A 30 1.62 -7.14 7.20
C CYS A 30 0.96 -8.12 6.22
N PHE A 31 1.75 -8.76 5.34
CA PHE A 31 1.23 -9.77 4.40
C PHE A 31 0.81 -11.08 5.11
N ARG A 32 1.61 -11.57 6.06
CA ARG A 32 1.27 -12.78 6.83
C ARG A 32 -0.04 -12.61 7.59
N ASN A 33 -0.28 -11.43 8.12
CA ASN A 33 -1.45 -11.08 8.92
C ASN A 33 -2.72 -10.86 8.09
N GLN A 34 -2.63 -10.79 6.75
CA GLN A 34 -3.83 -10.67 5.91
C GLN A 34 -4.79 -11.84 6.15
N ASN A 35 -6.07 -11.54 6.37
CA ASN A 35 -7.12 -12.53 6.65
C ASN A 35 -7.78 -13.14 5.40
N TYR A 36 -7.26 -12.81 4.21
CA TYR A 36 -7.70 -13.42 2.95
C TYR A 36 -7.00 -14.78 2.75
N PRO A 37 -7.68 -15.80 2.15
CA PRO A 37 -7.08 -17.12 1.93
C PRO A 37 -5.79 -17.06 1.13
N LYS A 38 -4.70 -17.58 1.68
CA LYS A 38 -3.35 -17.46 1.09
C LYS A 38 -3.20 -18.24 -0.22
N ASP A 39 -3.98 -19.28 -0.44
CA ASP A 39 -4.06 -20.05 -1.70
C ASP A 39 -4.74 -19.28 -2.84
N LEU A 40 -5.44 -18.19 -2.50
CA LEU A 40 -6.07 -17.28 -3.46
C LEU A 40 -5.30 -15.97 -3.66
N ILE A 41 -4.04 -15.91 -3.23
CA ILE A 41 -3.19 -14.72 -3.38
C ILE A 41 -1.89 -15.10 -4.10
N GLU A 42 -1.43 -14.26 -5.02
CA GLU A 42 -0.04 -14.10 -5.39
C GLU A 42 0.46 -12.73 -4.96
N TRP A 43 1.75 -12.62 -4.66
CA TRP A 43 2.37 -11.36 -4.26
C TRP A 43 3.52 -11.01 -5.20
N ILE A 44 3.32 -10.00 -6.02
CA ILE A 44 4.29 -9.51 -7.01
C ILE A 44 5.08 -8.38 -6.35
N ILE A 45 6.38 -8.60 -6.19
CA ILE A 45 7.32 -7.59 -5.68
C ILE A 45 8.27 -7.24 -6.83
N VAL A 46 8.33 -5.96 -7.21
CA VAL A 46 9.26 -5.45 -8.22
C VAL A 46 10.25 -4.53 -7.55
N ASP A 47 11.53 -4.94 -7.59
CA ASP A 47 12.65 -4.27 -6.93
C ASP A 47 13.63 -3.73 -7.97
N ASP A 48 13.69 -2.41 -8.09
CA ASP A 48 14.62 -1.69 -8.94
C ASP A 48 15.70 -0.92 -8.14
N GLY A 49 15.82 -1.23 -6.83
CA GLY A 49 16.87 -0.71 -5.96
C GLY A 49 18.27 -1.23 -6.28
N THR A 50 19.29 -0.59 -5.74
CA THR A 50 20.66 -1.09 -5.74
C THR A 50 20.92 -2.08 -4.60
N ASP A 51 20.27 -1.87 -3.44
CA ASP A 51 20.25 -2.81 -2.32
C ASP A 51 19.06 -3.77 -2.47
N LYS A 52 19.30 -4.87 -3.21
CA LYS A 52 18.28 -5.88 -3.52
C LYS A 52 17.86 -6.68 -2.30
N ILE A 53 16.58 -7.00 -2.22
CA ILE A 53 15.99 -7.73 -1.09
C ILE A 53 15.76 -9.23 -1.36
N GLN A 54 16.35 -9.78 -2.42
CA GLN A 54 16.19 -11.20 -2.81
C GLN A 54 16.52 -12.17 -1.69
N ASP A 55 17.56 -11.90 -0.91
CA ASP A 55 17.96 -12.69 0.24
C ASP A 55 16.89 -12.73 1.32
N LEU A 56 16.27 -11.58 1.64
CA LEU A 56 15.16 -11.50 2.59
C LEU A 56 13.92 -12.25 2.08
N VAL A 57 13.63 -12.13 0.78
CA VAL A 57 12.54 -12.87 0.14
C VAL A 57 12.77 -14.38 0.28
N ASN A 58 13.96 -14.87 0.01
CA ASN A 58 14.31 -16.29 0.12
C ASN A 58 14.16 -16.81 1.56
N LEU A 59 14.52 -15.99 2.55
CA LEU A 59 14.41 -16.32 3.98
C LEU A 59 13.00 -16.19 4.54
N SER A 60 12.10 -15.46 3.86
CA SER A 60 10.75 -15.17 4.36
C SER A 60 9.86 -16.39 4.52
N GLY A 61 10.08 -17.44 3.73
CA GLY A 61 9.22 -18.61 3.64
C GLY A 61 7.82 -18.33 3.06
N ILE A 62 7.56 -17.15 2.52
CA ILE A 62 6.26 -16.76 1.95
C ILE A 62 6.16 -17.28 0.51
N LYS A 63 5.41 -18.38 0.33
CA LYS A 63 5.30 -19.08 -0.96
C LYS A 63 4.55 -18.28 -2.04
N GLN A 64 3.78 -17.26 -1.66
CA GLN A 64 3.00 -16.42 -2.56
C GLN A 64 3.84 -15.41 -3.31
N ILE A 65 5.08 -15.14 -2.87
CA ILE A 65 5.94 -14.12 -3.46
C ILE A 65 6.42 -14.55 -4.85
N ARG A 66 6.27 -13.63 -5.78
CA ARG A 66 6.89 -13.62 -7.11
C ARG A 66 7.75 -12.36 -7.17
N TYR A 67 9.05 -12.53 -6.94
CA TYR A 67 10.01 -11.43 -6.89
C TYR A 67 10.64 -11.21 -8.26
N TYR A 68 10.73 -9.93 -8.65
CA TYR A 68 11.32 -9.48 -9.90
C TYR A 68 12.32 -8.36 -9.62
N SER A 69 13.59 -8.64 -9.89
CA SER A 69 14.67 -7.67 -9.80
C SER A 69 14.87 -6.99 -11.15
N LEU A 70 14.98 -5.66 -11.14
CA LEU A 70 15.32 -4.86 -12.32
C LEU A 70 16.71 -4.26 -12.13
N ASP A 71 17.51 -4.24 -13.18
CA ASP A 71 18.90 -3.73 -13.15
C ASP A 71 18.97 -2.21 -13.01
N LYS A 72 17.90 -1.50 -13.41
CA LYS A 72 17.84 -0.03 -13.40
C LYS A 72 16.55 0.44 -12.75
N ARG A 73 16.66 1.56 -12.04
CA ARG A 73 15.49 2.30 -11.53
C ARG A 73 14.62 2.77 -12.69
N ILE A 74 13.31 2.56 -12.56
CA ILE A 74 12.30 3.02 -13.50
C ILE A 74 11.27 3.91 -12.79
N PRO A 75 10.57 4.82 -13.51
CA PRO A 75 9.50 5.62 -12.93
C PRO A 75 8.40 4.74 -12.30
N ILE A 76 7.71 5.30 -11.30
CA ILE A 76 6.68 4.53 -10.57
C ILE A 76 5.53 4.10 -11.49
N GLY A 77 5.14 4.94 -12.47
CA GLY A 77 4.11 4.59 -13.45
C GLY A 77 4.49 3.36 -14.28
N ALA A 78 5.71 3.33 -14.82
CA ALA A 78 6.24 2.17 -15.55
C ALA A 78 6.31 0.92 -14.65
N LYS A 79 6.74 1.08 -13.39
CA LYS A 79 6.83 -0.03 -12.44
C LYS A 79 5.45 -0.61 -12.13
N ARG A 80 4.42 0.22 -11.92
CA ARG A 80 3.04 -0.23 -11.72
C ARG A 80 2.51 -0.96 -12.97
N ASN A 81 2.73 -0.41 -14.17
CA ASN A 81 2.34 -1.07 -15.42
C ASN A 81 3.03 -2.43 -15.59
N TYR A 82 4.31 -2.52 -15.23
CA TYR A 82 5.03 -3.80 -15.27
C TYR A 82 4.42 -4.82 -14.29
N MET A 83 4.13 -4.43 -13.04
CA MET A 83 3.44 -5.32 -12.08
C MET A 83 2.07 -5.78 -12.62
N HIS A 84 1.31 -4.89 -13.28
CA HIS A 84 0.02 -5.24 -13.87
C HIS A 84 0.15 -6.31 -14.97
N SER A 85 1.19 -6.24 -15.80
CA SER A 85 1.44 -7.24 -16.84
C SER A 85 1.73 -8.63 -16.27
N LEU A 86 2.30 -8.69 -15.06
CA LEU A 86 2.63 -9.93 -14.35
C LEU A 86 1.44 -10.51 -13.55
N ALA A 87 0.44 -9.68 -13.24
CA ALA A 87 -0.69 -10.03 -12.39
C ALA A 87 -1.60 -11.09 -13.05
N ARG A 88 -1.92 -12.15 -12.30
CA ARG A 88 -2.84 -13.23 -12.72
C ARG A 88 -4.23 -13.08 -12.07
N GLY A 89 -4.29 -12.37 -10.94
CA GLY A 89 -5.52 -12.14 -10.19
C GLY A 89 -6.56 -11.36 -10.99
N SER A 90 -7.83 -11.65 -10.75
CA SER A 90 -8.94 -10.85 -11.28
C SER A 90 -9.12 -9.52 -10.54
N ILE A 91 -8.54 -9.42 -9.35
CA ILE A 91 -8.43 -8.19 -8.56
C ILE A 91 -6.96 -7.95 -8.26
N ILE A 92 -6.51 -6.70 -8.40
CA ILE A 92 -5.18 -6.23 -8.07
C ILE A 92 -5.31 -5.34 -6.83
N VAL A 93 -4.42 -5.52 -5.85
CA VAL A 93 -4.38 -4.75 -4.60
C VAL A 93 -2.98 -4.20 -4.40
N TYR A 94 -2.84 -2.90 -4.14
CA TYR A 94 -1.55 -2.33 -3.80
C TYR A 94 -1.28 -2.44 -2.30
N MET A 95 -0.04 -2.79 -1.99
CA MET A 95 0.54 -2.72 -0.66
C MET A 95 1.98 -2.21 -0.83
N ASP A 96 2.22 -0.95 -0.49
CA ASP A 96 3.55 -0.35 -0.58
C ASP A 96 4.47 -0.93 0.52
N ASP A 97 5.78 -0.74 0.40
CA ASP A 97 6.77 -1.44 1.22
C ASP A 97 7.06 -0.77 2.56
N ASP A 98 6.64 0.48 2.75
CA ASP A 98 6.98 1.33 3.89
C ASP A 98 5.77 1.75 4.77
N ASP A 99 4.58 1.21 4.49
CA ASP A 99 3.34 1.51 5.20
C ASP A 99 2.77 0.29 5.95
N TYR A 100 1.86 0.54 6.90
CA TYR A 100 1.12 -0.53 7.57
C TYR A 100 -0.20 -0.82 6.87
N TYR A 101 -0.43 -2.10 6.62
CA TYR A 101 -1.67 -2.61 6.03
C TYR A 101 -2.40 -3.52 7.03
N PRO A 102 -3.62 -3.11 7.49
CA PRO A 102 -4.41 -3.91 8.41
C PRO A 102 -4.75 -5.31 7.87
N PRO A 103 -5.02 -6.29 8.74
CA PRO A 103 -5.36 -7.65 8.33
C PRO A 103 -6.52 -7.75 7.34
N GLU A 104 -7.43 -6.79 7.36
CA GLU A 104 -8.59 -6.70 6.48
C GLU A 104 -8.31 -6.08 5.12
N ARG A 105 -7.09 -5.58 4.85
CA ARG A 105 -6.78 -4.82 3.63
C ARG A 105 -7.28 -5.51 2.36
N ILE A 106 -6.97 -6.78 2.19
CA ILE A 106 -7.35 -7.54 0.98
C ILE A 106 -8.83 -7.92 1.03
N SER A 107 -9.29 -8.51 2.12
CA SER A 107 -10.66 -9.01 2.24
C SER A 107 -11.70 -7.91 2.14
N HIS A 108 -11.44 -6.74 2.77
CA HIS A 108 -12.31 -5.58 2.70
C HIS A 108 -12.40 -5.00 1.28
N ALA A 109 -11.27 -4.89 0.57
CA ALA A 109 -11.25 -4.42 -0.81
C ALA A 109 -12.02 -5.35 -1.74
N VAL A 110 -11.83 -6.67 -1.61
CA VAL A 110 -12.55 -7.68 -2.38
C VAL A 110 -14.04 -7.62 -2.09
N GLU A 111 -14.45 -7.56 -0.82
CA GLU A 111 -15.84 -7.45 -0.40
C GLU A 111 -16.53 -6.24 -1.05
N LYS A 112 -15.89 -5.07 -1.00
CA LYS A 112 -16.42 -3.82 -1.58
C LYS A 112 -16.56 -3.91 -3.10
N LEU A 113 -15.56 -4.41 -3.80
CA LEU A 113 -15.61 -4.57 -5.27
C LEU A 113 -16.65 -5.63 -5.71
N MET A 114 -16.87 -6.67 -4.90
CA MET A 114 -17.88 -7.68 -5.19
C MET A 114 -19.30 -7.21 -4.85
N SER A 115 -19.46 -6.42 -3.79
CA SER A 115 -20.77 -5.87 -3.41
C SER A 115 -21.23 -4.71 -4.32
N CYS A 116 -20.29 -4.08 -5.05
CA CYS A 116 -20.56 -3.03 -6.03
C CYS A 116 -20.08 -3.47 -7.44
N PRO A 117 -20.86 -4.28 -8.18
CA PRO A 117 -20.45 -4.83 -9.47
C PRO A 117 -20.07 -3.76 -10.51
N ALA A 118 -20.69 -2.58 -10.46
CA ALA A 118 -20.40 -1.46 -11.36
C ALA A 118 -19.03 -0.82 -11.07
N ALA A 119 -18.53 -0.88 -9.83
CA ALA A 119 -17.24 -0.31 -9.50
C ALA A 119 -16.11 -1.11 -10.14
N LEU A 120 -15.18 -0.41 -10.78
CA LEU A 120 -13.96 -0.98 -11.36
C LEU A 120 -12.75 -0.78 -10.45
N CYS A 121 -12.78 0.26 -9.61
CA CYS A 121 -11.73 0.58 -8.65
C CYS A 121 -12.33 0.83 -7.26
N ALA A 122 -11.54 0.55 -6.24
CA ALA A 122 -11.80 0.84 -4.85
C ALA A 122 -10.55 1.50 -4.23
N GLY A 123 -10.75 2.40 -3.30
CA GLY A 123 -9.66 3.06 -2.56
C GLY A 123 -10.25 3.96 -1.49
N SER A 124 -9.43 4.72 -0.79
CA SER A 124 -9.89 5.64 0.23
C SER A 124 -9.53 7.07 -0.12
N SER A 125 -10.52 7.97 -0.09
CA SER A 125 -10.32 9.41 -0.19
C SER A 125 -9.93 10.04 1.15
N GLU A 126 -10.03 9.27 2.23
CA GLU A 126 -9.56 9.62 3.56
C GLU A 126 -8.37 8.73 3.94
N MET A 127 -7.33 9.32 4.46
CA MET A 127 -6.11 8.62 4.83
C MET A 127 -5.53 9.20 6.10
N TYR A 128 -4.83 8.38 6.87
CA TYR A 128 -4.12 8.80 8.07
C TYR A 128 -2.62 8.65 7.87
N ILE A 129 -1.88 9.69 8.26
CA ILE A 129 -0.41 9.68 8.26
C ILE A 129 0.07 9.90 9.69
N TYR A 130 0.90 8.98 10.16
CA TYR A 130 1.58 9.11 11.45
C TYR A 130 2.96 9.71 11.24
N TYR A 131 3.21 10.83 11.89
CA TYR A 131 4.49 11.52 11.92
C TYR A 131 5.26 11.07 13.15
N ASN A 132 6.20 10.19 12.96
CA ASN A 132 6.90 9.50 14.04
C ASN A 132 7.74 10.44 14.90
N ASP A 133 8.40 11.41 14.28
CA ASP A 133 9.19 12.45 14.93
C ASP A 133 8.37 13.42 15.79
N LEU A 134 7.11 13.67 15.37
CA LEU A 134 6.17 14.52 16.10
C LEU A 134 5.32 13.73 17.12
N GLY A 135 5.26 12.40 17.01
CA GLY A 135 4.33 11.56 17.77
C GLY A 135 2.85 11.86 17.49
N LYS A 136 2.53 12.37 16.29
CA LYS A 136 1.21 12.86 15.93
C LYS A 136 0.63 12.15 14.72
N MET A 137 -0.70 12.03 14.70
CA MET A 137 -1.50 11.51 13.59
C MET A 137 -2.24 12.65 12.91
N TYR A 138 -2.18 12.71 11.58
CA TYR A 138 -2.97 13.63 10.78
C TYR A 138 -3.91 12.87 9.86
N GLN A 139 -5.13 13.40 9.75
CA GLN A 139 -6.12 12.94 8.78
C GLN A 139 -6.01 13.81 7.53
N PHE A 140 -6.01 13.15 6.37
CA PHE A 140 -6.03 13.74 5.03
C PHE A 140 -7.34 13.36 4.34
N GLY A 141 -8.05 14.34 3.83
CA GLY A 141 -9.36 14.15 3.22
C GLY A 141 -10.51 14.10 4.25
N PRO A 142 -11.72 13.64 3.81
CA PRO A 142 -12.00 13.07 2.48
C PRO A 142 -11.99 14.11 1.36
N TYR A 143 -11.35 13.77 0.24
CA TYR A 143 -11.24 14.67 -0.92
C TYR A 143 -12.44 14.58 -1.88
N GLY A 144 -13.16 13.47 -1.88
CA GLY A 144 -14.33 13.26 -2.71
C GLY A 144 -14.71 11.79 -2.93
N PRO A 145 -15.91 11.53 -3.43
CA PRO A 145 -16.45 10.16 -3.52
C PRO A 145 -15.72 9.26 -4.54
N ASN A 146 -15.10 9.84 -5.56
CA ASN A 146 -14.35 9.10 -6.58
C ASN A 146 -12.84 9.32 -6.48
N HIS A 147 -12.38 10.07 -5.47
CA HIS A 147 -10.97 10.28 -5.20
C HIS A 147 -10.41 9.18 -4.31
N ALA A 148 -9.15 8.82 -4.53
CA ALA A 148 -8.33 8.06 -3.59
C ALA A 148 -6.86 8.18 -3.98
N THR A 149 -5.95 7.92 -3.03
CA THR A 149 -4.51 7.86 -3.26
C THR A 149 -4.08 6.47 -3.73
N ALA A 150 -3.06 6.38 -4.56
CA ALA A 150 -2.64 5.15 -5.22
C ALA A 150 -2.33 4.01 -4.22
N GLY A 151 -1.67 4.28 -3.07
CA GLY A 151 -1.38 3.27 -2.04
C GLY A 151 -2.63 2.60 -1.45
N THR A 152 -3.81 3.21 -1.62
CA THR A 152 -5.10 2.64 -1.17
C THR A 152 -5.79 1.77 -2.21
N PHE A 153 -5.32 1.76 -3.47
CA PHE A 153 -6.05 1.13 -4.58
C PHE A 153 -6.18 -0.38 -4.45
N ALA A 154 -7.39 -0.82 -4.80
CA ALA A 154 -7.69 -2.17 -5.26
C ALA A 154 -8.62 -2.05 -6.46
N PHE A 155 -8.41 -2.83 -7.52
CA PHE A 155 -9.23 -2.71 -8.71
C PHE A 155 -9.39 -4.04 -9.44
N LYS A 156 -10.49 -4.15 -10.19
CA LYS A 156 -10.70 -5.27 -11.08
C LYS A 156 -9.72 -5.19 -12.24
N LYS A 157 -9.05 -6.29 -12.56
CA LYS A 157 -8.08 -6.36 -13.67
C LYS A 157 -8.65 -5.88 -15.01
N GLU A 158 -9.96 -6.00 -15.21
CA GLU A 158 -10.63 -5.50 -16.41
C GLU A 158 -10.48 -3.98 -16.61
N LEU A 159 -10.27 -3.20 -15.53
CA LEU A 159 -9.98 -1.77 -15.61
C LEU A 159 -8.79 -1.48 -16.53
N LEU A 160 -7.78 -2.37 -16.55
CA LEU A 160 -6.56 -2.22 -17.36
C LEU A 160 -6.81 -2.27 -18.87
N LYS A 161 -8.01 -2.66 -19.32
CA LYS A 161 -8.42 -2.54 -20.72
C LYS A 161 -8.73 -1.09 -21.12
N HIS A 162 -8.95 -0.23 -20.15
CA HIS A 162 -9.44 1.14 -20.35
C HIS A 162 -8.46 2.21 -19.87
N THR A 163 -7.51 1.84 -19.00
CA THR A 163 -6.53 2.79 -18.45
C THR A 163 -5.21 2.09 -18.13
N ARG A 164 -4.16 2.89 -18.07
CA ARG A 164 -2.82 2.52 -17.60
C ARG A 164 -2.17 3.74 -16.97
N TYR A 165 -1.12 3.55 -16.21
CA TYR A 165 -0.29 4.67 -15.76
C TYR A 165 0.51 5.26 -16.92
N ASP A 166 0.84 6.53 -16.83
CA ASP A 166 1.89 7.12 -17.65
C ASP A 166 3.23 6.50 -17.24
N ASP A 167 3.97 5.97 -18.21
CA ASP A 167 5.26 5.31 -17.94
C ASP A 167 6.31 6.29 -17.38
N ASP A 168 6.17 7.59 -17.65
CA ASP A 168 7.09 8.63 -17.16
C ASP A 168 6.63 9.25 -15.82
N ALA A 169 5.49 8.85 -15.28
CA ALA A 169 4.96 9.39 -14.02
C ALA A 169 5.89 9.07 -12.84
N LEU A 170 6.30 10.12 -12.12
CA LEU A 170 7.16 10.03 -10.93
C LEU A 170 6.37 10.10 -9.62
N PHE A 171 5.18 10.73 -9.65
CA PHE A 171 4.26 10.90 -8.51
C PHE A 171 2.87 11.34 -8.99
N ALA A 172 1.88 11.32 -8.09
CA ALA A 172 0.49 11.78 -8.32
C ALA A 172 -0.16 11.14 -9.58
N GLU A 173 0.20 9.90 -9.85
CA GLU A 173 -0.18 9.16 -11.04
C GLU A 173 -1.64 8.66 -11.01
N GLU A 174 -2.31 8.71 -9.86
CA GLU A 174 -3.66 8.22 -9.63
C GLU A 174 -4.72 8.98 -10.44
N ARG A 175 -4.54 10.30 -10.63
CA ARG A 175 -5.50 11.13 -11.36
C ARG A 175 -5.67 10.68 -12.81
N ALA A 176 -4.54 10.46 -13.49
CA ALA A 176 -4.53 9.96 -14.87
C ALA A 176 -5.07 8.53 -14.96
N PHE A 177 -4.68 7.65 -14.02
CA PHE A 177 -5.14 6.27 -13.95
C PHE A 177 -6.66 6.18 -13.74
N LEU A 178 -7.23 7.03 -12.91
CA LEU A 178 -8.67 7.13 -12.66
C LEU A 178 -9.41 7.98 -13.70
N LYS A 179 -8.75 8.41 -14.80
CA LYS A 179 -9.33 9.24 -15.87
C LYS A 179 -10.04 10.47 -15.29
N GLU A 180 -9.29 11.31 -14.61
CA GLU A 180 -9.84 12.49 -13.93
C GLU A 180 -10.97 12.13 -12.96
N TYR A 181 -10.83 11.01 -12.23
CA TYR A 181 -11.79 10.48 -11.25
C TYR A 181 -13.17 10.13 -11.84
N THR A 182 -13.22 9.76 -13.12
CA THR A 182 -14.46 9.32 -13.80
C THR A 182 -14.64 7.81 -13.80
N VAL A 183 -13.61 7.03 -13.43
CA VAL A 183 -13.72 5.57 -13.28
C VAL A 183 -14.76 5.24 -12.21
N PRO A 184 -15.71 4.28 -12.49
CA PRO A 184 -16.65 3.81 -11.49
C PRO A 184 -15.93 3.30 -10.25
N PHE A 185 -16.25 3.88 -9.08
CA PHE A 185 -15.44 3.79 -7.88
C PHE A 185 -16.26 3.43 -6.64
N VAL A 186 -15.67 2.75 -5.68
CA VAL A 186 -16.24 2.49 -4.36
C VAL A 186 -15.23 2.84 -3.25
N GLN A 187 -15.70 3.59 -2.24
CA GLN A 187 -14.86 3.99 -1.11
C GLN A 187 -14.60 2.83 -0.15
N LEU A 188 -13.35 2.74 0.31
CA LEU A 188 -12.90 1.83 1.37
C LEU A 188 -12.92 2.54 2.73
N ASP A 189 -13.12 1.76 3.79
CA ASP A 189 -12.91 2.21 5.16
C ASP A 189 -11.40 2.47 5.38
N PRO A 190 -11.00 3.71 5.71
CA PRO A 190 -9.58 4.05 5.87
C PRO A 190 -8.89 3.22 6.95
N LEU A 191 -9.61 2.82 8.02
CA LEU A 191 -9.05 2.01 9.12
C LEU A 191 -8.78 0.55 8.73
N LYS A 192 -9.33 0.10 7.60
CA LYS A 192 -9.11 -1.24 7.02
C LYS A 192 -8.24 -1.20 5.77
N THR A 193 -7.73 -0.02 5.42
CA THR A 193 -7.04 0.18 4.16
C THR A 193 -5.54 0.36 4.35
N ILE A 194 -5.10 1.41 5.04
CA ILE A 194 -3.68 1.76 5.20
C ILE A 194 -3.50 2.70 6.39
N LEU A 195 -2.37 2.59 7.08
CA LEU A 195 -1.79 3.66 7.89
C LEU A 195 -0.44 4.03 7.28
N VAL A 196 -0.34 5.25 6.82
CA VAL A 196 0.89 5.78 6.20
C VAL A 196 1.83 6.32 7.27
N PHE A 197 3.14 6.16 7.06
CA PHE A 197 4.17 6.68 7.95
C PHE A 197 5.00 7.77 7.25
N ALA A 198 5.17 8.90 7.95
CA ALA A 198 6.13 9.93 7.56
C ALA A 198 7.51 9.54 8.08
N HIS A 199 8.48 9.40 7.18
CA HIS A 199 9.86 9.05 7.50
C HIS A 199 10.84 9.61 6.45
N PRO A 200 12.15 9.74 6.76
CA PRO A 200 13.13 10.37 5.86
C PRO A 200 13.33 9.68 4.51
N PHE A 201 12.88 8.43 4.37
CA PHE A 201 13.00 7.67 3.12
C PHE A 201 11.77 7.79 2.20
N ASN A 202 10.74 8.56 2.59
CA ASN A 202 9.61 8.79 1.69
C ASN A 202 10.10 9.49 0.40
N THR A 203 9.50 9.15 -0.73
CA THR A 203 9.82 9.78 -2.02
C THR A 203 9.55 11.28 -2.00
N ILE A 204 8.52 11.70 -1.26
CA ILE A 204 8.17 13.11 -1.01
C ILE A 204 8.19 13.32 0.50
N ASP A 205 8.86 14.37 0.98
CA ASP A 205 8.79 14.74 2.40
C ASP A 205 7.35 15.07 2.78
N LYS A 206 6.78 14.26 3.64
CA LYS A 206 5.37 14.40 4.04
C LYS A 206 5.13 15.61 4.94
N HIS A 207 6.17 16.21 5.56
CA HIS A 207 6.02 17.40 6.40
C HIS A 207 5.49 18.62 5.63
N ILE A 208 5.81 18.73 4.34
CA ILE A 208 5.30 19.80 3.49
C ILE A 208 3.76 19.90 3.48
N PHE A 209 3.08 18.77 3.74
CA PHE A 209 1.61 18.72 3.73
C PHE A 209 0.96 19.28 5.01
N ILE A 210 1.71 19.40 6.10
CA ILE A 210 1.23 19.93 7.39
C ILE A 210 1.83 21.28 7.76
N GLU A 211 2.75 21.83 6.95
CA GLU A 211 3.37 23.13 7.18
C GLU A 211 2.40 24.30 7.03
N LYS A 212 1.41 24.15 6.18
CA LYS A 212 0.44 25.20 5.88
C LYS A 212 -0.98 24.74 6.16
N PRO A 213 -1.84 25.64 6.67
CA PRO A 213 -3.26 25.34 6.83
C PRO A 213 -3.86 24.84 5.52
N ASN A 214 -4.63 23.74 5.62
CA ASN A 214 -5.29 23.10 4.50
C ASN A 214 -6.62 22.52 5.01
N ASP A 215 -7.71 22.81 4.33
CA ASP A 215 -9.07 22.38 4.72
C ASP A 215 -9.23 20.85 4.72
N TYR A 216 -8.33 20.14 4.02
CA TYR A 216 -8.33 18.67 3.94
C TYR A 216 -7.35 18.00 4.90
N VAL A 217 -6.60 18.77 5.70
CA VAL A 217 -5.58 18.22 6.60
C VAL A 217 -5.82 18.72 8.02
N GLN A 218 -6.02 17.80 8.94
CA GLN A 218 -6.27 18.12 10.35
C GLN A 218 -5.56 17.12 11.28
N GLU A 219 -5.12 17.59 12.44
CA GLU A 219 -4.61 16.71 13.48
C GLU A 219 -5.74 15.79 13.98
N SER A 220 -5.48 14.50 14.07
CA SER A 220 -6.45 13.47 14.41
C SER A 220 -6.26 13.00 15.86
N CYS A 221 -7.37 12.74 16.55
CA CYS A 221 -7.34 12.06 17.85
C CYS A 221 -7.09 10.54 17.75
N LYS A 222 -7.05 9.97 16.53
CA LYS A 222 -6.68 8.55 16.34
C LYS A 222 -5.21 8.33 16.67
N THR A 223 -4.93 7.12 17.12
CA THR A 223 -3.57 6.67 17.44
C THR A 223 -3.20 5.48 16.56
N VAL A 224 -1.93 5.07 16.62
CA VAL A 224 -1.47 3.85 15.95
C VAL A 224 -2.30 2.63 16.39
N ASP A 225 -2.78 2.60 17.64
CA ASP A 225 -3.66 1.53 18.17
C ASP A 225 -5.04 1.47 17.50
N SER A 226 -5.47 2.55 16.84
CA SER A 226 -6.70 2.53 16.04
C SER A 226 -6.57 1.61 14.83
N PHE A 227 -5.34 1.36 14.37
CA PHE A 227 -5.01 0.53 13.21
C PHE A 227 -4.38 -0.81 13.62
N ILE A 228 -3.31 -0.79 14.42
CA ILE A 228 -2.60 -2.00 14.87
C ILE A 228 -3.23 -2.48 16.16
N ARG A 229 -4.28 -3.30 16.02
CA ARG A 229 -5.16 -3.71 17.13
C ARG A 229 -4.75 -5.02 17.78
N SER A 230 -3.99 -5.84 17.06
CA SER A 230 -3.63 -7.18 17.53
C SER A 230 -2.43 -7.14 18.48
N ILE A 231 -2.54 -7.84 19.60
CA ILE A 231 -1.41 -8.08 20.53
C ILE A 231 -0.28 -8.89 19.86
N TYR A 232 -0.58 -9.62 18.80
CA TYR A 232 0.41 -10.39 18.04
C TYR A 232 1.25 -9.53 17.09
N GLU A 233 0.84 -8.28 16.84
CA GLU A 233 1.55 -7.32 15.98
C GLU A 233 2.50 -6.41 16.77
N THR A 234 2.94 -6.84 17.97
CA THR A 234 3.81 -6.04 18.86
C THR A 234 5.11 -5.61 18.17
N LYS A 235 5.73 -6.47 17.36
CA LYS A 235 6.96 -6.15 16.62
C LYS A 235 6.70 -5.10 15.54
N THR A 236 5.62 -5.26 14.77
CA THR A 236 5.16 -4.32 13.76
C THR A 236 4.88 -2.95 14.39
N LYS A 237 4.13 -2.93 15.49
CA LYS A 237 3.82 -1.71 16.22
C LYS A 237 5.08 -1.05 16.77
N ALA A 238 5.98 -1.81 17.39
CA ALA A 238 7.25 -1.29 17.93
C ALA A 238 8.15 -0.71 16.82
N PHE A 239 8.17 -1.32 15.64
CA PHE A 239 8.88 -0.80 14.48
C PHE A 239 8.34 0.59 14.10
N PHE A 240 7.04 0.72 13.90
CA PHE A 240 6.41 1.97 13.47
C PHE A 240 6.41 3.06 14.55
N LEU A 241 6.39 2.72 15.83
CA LEU A 241 6.53 3.70 16.93
C LEU A 241 7.97 4.14 17.21
N GLY A 242 8.94 3.66 16.42
CA GLY A 242 10.32 4.12 16.51
C GLY A 242 11.25 3.32 17.40
N ASN A 243 10.73 2.35 18.17
CA ASN A 243 11.60 1.49 19.00
C ASN A 243 12.51 0.56 18.18
N GLY A 244 12.19 0.33 16.89
CA GLY A 244 13.01 -0.42 15.94
C GLY A 244 13.41 0.37 14.68
N PHE A 245 12.80 1.53 14.47
CA PHE A 245 12.92 2.33 13.24
C PHE A 245 14.04 3.39 13.35
N ILE A 246 14.06 4.20 14.42
CA ILE A 246 15.04 5.29 14.59
C ILE A 246 16.48 4.77 14.68
N PRO A 247 16.82 3.71 15.43
CA PRO A 247 18.18 3.18 15.46
C PRO A 247 18.66 2.66 14.11
N LYS A 248 17.78 2.00 13.34
CA LYS A 248 18.11 1.51 11.99
C LYS A 248 18.37 2.65 11.01
N ILE A 249 17.65 3.76 11.14
CA ILE A 249 17.85 4.96 10.32
C ILE A 249 19.19 5.62 10.62
N ARG A 250 19.55 5.80 11.90
CA ARG A 250 20.82 6.41 12.29
C ARG A 250 22.03 5.66 11.74
N ASN A 251 22.00 4.32 11.80
CA ASN A 251 23.09 3.49 11.29
C ASN A 251 23.25 3.60 9.76
N LEU A 252 22.18 3.88 9.02
CA LEU A 252 22.24 4.04 7.56
C LEU A 252 22.79 5.40 7.14
N GLN A 253 22.52 6.46 7.91
CA GLN A 253 23.06 7.80 7.64
C GLN A 253 24.57 7.88 7.93
N GLU A 254 25.06 7.14 8.91
CA GLU A 254 26.49 7.05 9.24
C GLU A 254 27.31 6.23 8.22
N THR A 255 26.63 5.41 7.38
CA THR A 255 27.30 4.58 6.37
C THR A 255 27.40 5.28 4.99
N VAL A 256 26.75 6.43 4.82
CA VAL A 256 26.67 7.21 3.55
C VAL A 256 27.58 8.46 3.60
N LEU A 257 28.30 8.72 4.71
CA LEU A 257 29.35 9.72 4.86
C LEU A 257 30.72 9.06 4.75
#